data_9c6123f08432da73a1e55fb6652cccee
#
_entry.id   9c6123f08432da73a1e55fb6652cccee
#
_cell.length_a   1.000
_cell.length_b   1.000
_cell.length_c   1.000
_cell.angle_alpha   90.00
_cell.angle_beta   90.00
_cell.angle_gamma   90.00
#
_symmetry.space_group_name_H-M   'P 1'
#
loop_
_entity.id
_entity.type
_entity.pdbx_description
1 polymer ?
#
loop_
_entity_poly.entity_id
_entity_poly.type
_entity_poly.pdbx_seq_one_letter_code
_entity_poly.pdbx_strand_id
1 'polypeptide(L)'
;MAEVNKKQLTPFEKEQIETAKIIVEYKQNCEANIVSIIYKHPDEIFNTNLTTDLFSNNVWRVYFEIAYDILINEGKKVLDDMTVAFYLEKHPKLREKYNEYGGYEKIESTFKYVQIENFDGYVSELYKWKAVLKLCQRGYPVKDDFKKFTDMSYEDIYKKYECDLNDIFINVENNATRYDICDGIEELIDELDNGLACGLEYYNMPMLTQELGGQCLGNITLVGGVSNVGKSTFARSVTIPSIIMKKEKIVIMLNEEGLKKTQRELLVWVANNILNVDLQKHTVRDGKYTEETRSILLKSAEWLREQTKNHIVTVIAFQQYNTAKAIKNIKKYANMGVKYFMLDTFKMDAGNVTEQSWLKLQQAMVDINDVIKPEVLNLHILITFQLNKGSIKQRYYTQDNIGLAKNIVDPVSTCIMIRDVYDDEYEGGKKKLNVYRLEGENGKSQIAVKLDKNKRYQLVFVVKNREGSANQRQIVVEHDLSRNVMKEIGVCNVPIDF
;
A
#
# COMPACT_ATOMS: atom_id res chain seq x y z
N MET A 1 18.37 5.00 54.50
CA MET A 1 17.83 3.68 54.07
C MET A 1 16.38 3.90 53.66
N ALA A 2 16.10 3.95 52.37
CA ALA A 2 14.74 4.08 51.90
C ALA A 2 14.23 2.64 51.64
N GLU A 3 13.23 2.23 52.40
CA GLU A 3 12.50 0.99 52.17
C GLU A 3 11.83 1.05 50.82
N VAL A 4 12.28 0.20 49.89
CA VAL A 4 11.60 -0.06 48.63
C VAL A 4 10.32 -0.82 48.96
N ASN A 5 9.18 -0.13 49.01
CA ASN A 5 7.87 -0.71 49.12
C ASN A 5 7.66 -1.70 47.94
N LYS A 6 7.80 -3.00 48.23
CA LYS A 6 7.39 -4.07 47.30
C LYS A 6 5.87 -3.99 47.16
N LYS A 7 5.41 -3.35 46.08
CA LYS A 7 3.98 -3.31 45.69
C LYS A 7 3.47 -4.76 45.64
N GLN A 8 2.55 -5.14 46.51
CA GLN A 8 1.91 -6.46 46.45
C GLN A 8 1.12 -6.53 45.15
N LEU A 9 1.46 -7.49 44.32
CA LEU A 9 0.77 -7.75 43.04
C LEU A 9 -0.68 -8.16 43.32
N THR A 10 -1.62 -7.60 42.55
CA THR A 10 -3.03 -7.99 42.57
C THR A 10 -3.19 -9.43 42.07
N PRO A 11 -4.30 -10.12 42.41
CA PRO A 11 -4.58 -11.46 41.87
C PRO A 11 -4.53 -11.50 40.32
N PHE A 12 -5.03 -10.47 39.67
CA PHE A 12 -5.02 -10.32 38.21
C PHE A 12 -3.59 -10.20 37.64
N GLU A 13 -2.74 -9.36 38.26
CA GLU A 13 -1.33 -9.24 37.84
C GLU A 13 -0.54 -10.54 38.02
N LYS A 14 -0.84 -11.32 39.05
CA LYS A 14 -0.25 -12.64 39.27
C LYS A 14 -0.66 -13.61 38.16
N GLU A 15 -1.93 -13.65 37.83
CA GLU A 15 -2.46 -14.50 36.76
C GLU A 15 -1.90 -14.14 35.39
N GLN A 16 -1.76 -12.85 35.08
CA GLN A 16 -1.08 -12.39 33.85
C GLN A 16 0.37 -12.86 33.78
N ILE A 17 1.11 -12.78 34.86
CA ILE A 17 2.51 -13.23 34.93
C ILE A 17 2.61 -14.73 34.71
N GLU A 18 1.72 -15.53 35.30
CA GLU A 18 1.67 -16.99 35.11
C GLU A 18 1.32 -17.35 33.66
N THR A 19 0.33 -16.71 33.11
CA THR A 19 -0.08 -16.91 31.70
C THR A 19 1.06 -16.53 30.76
N ALA A 20 1.72 -15.40 30.99
CA ALA A 20 2.86 -14.97 30.18
C ALA A 20 4.03 -15.98 30.21
N LYS A 21 4.29 -16.63 31.35
CA LYS A 21 5.32 -17.69 31.44
C LYS A 21 4.98 -18.88 30.55
N ILE A 22 3.72 -19.35 30.59
CA ILE A 22 3.24 -20.45 29.74
C ILE A 22 3.40 -20.09 28.27
N ILE A 23 3.03 -18.86 27.85
CA ILE A 23 3.19 -18.41 26.46
C ILE A 23 4.67 -18.42 26.04
N VAL A 24 5.56 -17.98 26.92
CA VAL A 24 7.02 -17.99 26.68
C VAL A 24 7.54 -19.41 26.49
N GLU A 25 7.04 -20.39 27.25
CA GLU A 25 7.40 -21.81 27.09
C GLU A 25 6.99 -22.37 25.72
N TYR A 26 5.77 -22.09 25.28
CA TYR A 26 5.31 -22.47 23.92
C TYR A 26 6.16 -21.82 22.83
N LYS A 27 6.48 -20.56 23.00
CA LYS A 27 7.30 -19.79 22.06
C LYS A 27 8.74 -20.30 22.00
N GLN A 28 9.27 -20.83 23.09
CA GLN A 28 10.64 -21.33 23.17
C GLN A 28 10.95 -22.40 22.13
N ASN A 29 10.00 -23.27 21.79
CA ASN A 29 10.18 -24.31 20.78
C ASN A 29 10.39 -23.70 19.37
N CYS A 30 9.60 -22.67 19.03
CA CYS A 30 9.77 -21.96 17.76
C CYS A 30 11.09 -21.21 17.71
N GLU A 31 11.46 -20.52 18.80
CA GLU A 31 12.72 -19.79 18.93
C GLU A 31 13.93 -20.72 18.75
N ALA A 32 13.90 -21.91 19.38
CA ALA A 32 14.93 -22.91 19.26
C ALA A 32 15.10 -23.39 17.82
N ASN A 33 14.00 -23.75 17.17
CA ASN A 33 14.03 -24.26 15.80
C ASN A 33 14.52 -23.21 14.81
N ILE A 34 14.04 -21.97 14.91
CA ILE A 34 14.44 -20.85 14.04
C ILE A 34 15.95 -20.61 14.18
N VAL A 35 16.45 -20.45 15.39
CA VAL A 35 17.87 -20.20 15.63
C VAL A 35 18.72 -21.35 15.13
N SER A 36 18.31 -22.58 15.38
CA SER A 36 19.03 -23.78 14.92
C SER A 36 19.08 -23.89 13.40
N ILE A 37 17.97 -23.54 12.70
CA ILE A 37 17.95 -23.50 11.24
C ILE A 37 18.88 -22.40 10.71
N ILE A 38 18.86 -21.20 11.29
CA ILE A 38 19.75 -20.10 10.89
C ILE A 38 21.22 -20.47 11.03
N TYR A 39 21.61 -21.16 12.12
CA TYR A 39 22.99 -21.61 12.29
C TYR A 39 23.39 -22.70 11.27
N LYS A 40 22.45 -23.57 10.91
CA LYS A 40 22.68 -24.64 9.92
C LYS A 40 22.57 -24.13 8.48
N HIS A 41 21.69 -23.18 8.22
CA HIS A 41 21.37 -22.58 6.91
C HIS A 41 21.33 -21.06 7.04
N PRO A 42 22.49 -20.37 7.07
CA PRO A 42 22.60 -18.94 7.36
C PRO A 42 21.83 -18.03 6.38
N ASP A 43 21.64 -18.48 5.15
CA ASP A 43 20.95 -17.71 4.11
C ASP A 43 19.47 -17.42 4.47
N GLU A 44 18.86 -18.24 5.33
CA GLU A 44 17.47 -18.08 5.72
C GLU A 44 17.20 -16.79 6.54
N ILE A 45 18.19 -16.22 7.18
CA ILE A 45 18.04 -14.96 7.92
C ILE A 45 17.66 -13.80 6.98
N PHE A 46 18.12 -13.84 5.72
CA PHE A 46 17.87 -12.80 4.72
C PHE A 46 16.45 -12.89 4.14
N ASN A 47 15.80 -14.04 4.26
CA ASN A 47 14.44 -14.26 3.78
C ASN A 47 13.36 -13.78 4.76
N THR A 48 13.76 -13.29 5.94
CA THR A 48 12.85 -12.90 7.02
C THR A 48 13.20 -11.54 7.61
N ASN A 49 12.22 -10.92 8.27
CA ASN A 49 12.40 -9.67 9.04
C ASN A 49 12.48 -9.96 10.55
N LEU A 50 13.26 -10.97 10.93
CA LEU A 50 13.45 -11.31 12.33
C LEU A 50 14.29 -10.25 13.06
N THR A 51 13.88 -9.94 14.29
CA THR A 51 14.56 -9.00 15.17
C THR A 51 14.72 -9.60 16.56
N THR A 52 15.70 -9.15 17.32
CA THR A 52 16.02 -9.70 18.66
C THR A 52 14.86 -9.57 19.65
N ASP A 53 14.00 -8.57 19.52
CA ASP A 53 12.84 -8.36 20.39
C ASP A 53 11.72 -9.40 20.17
N LEU A 54 11.76 -10.13 19.08
CA LEU A 54 10.86 -11.26 18.84
C LEU A 54 11.14 -12.43 19.78
N PHE A 55 12.37 -12.59 20.21
CA PHE A 55 12.81 -13.70 21.08
C PHE A 55 12.58 -13.35 22.55
N SER A 56 11.84 -14.19 23.24
CA SER A 56 11.48 -14.01 24.66
C SER A 56 12.38 -14.82 25.61
N ASN A 57 12.88 -15.97 25.15
CA ASN A 57 13.83 -16.79 25.90
C ASN A 57 15.24 -16.20 25.77
N ASN A 58 15.89 -15.96 26.91
CA ASN A 58 17.21 -15.32 26.94
C ASN A 58 18.29 -16.15 26.23
N VAL A 59 18.21 -17.48 26.29
CA VAL A 59 19.16 -18.36 25.62
C VAL A 59 19.09 -18.15 24.11
N TRP A 60 17.92 -18.37 23.51
CA TRP A 60 17.74 -18.28 22.07
C TRP A 60 17.92 -16.86 21.54
N ARG A 61 17.58 -15.85 22.36
CA ARG A 61 17.84 -14.45 22.01
C ARG A 61 19.32 -14.15 21.87
N VAL A 62 20.17 -14.67 22.77
CA VAL A 62 21.63 -14.47 22.69
C VAL A 62 22.20 -15.16 21.44
N TYR A 63 21.81 -16.39 21.16
CA TYR A 63 22.24 -17.07 19.92
C TYR A 63 21.77 -16.33 18.66
N PHE A 64 20.53 -15.84 18.63
CA PHE A 64 20.02 -15.08 17.52
C PHE A 64 20.75 -13.73 17.35
N GLU A 65 21.04 -13.03 18.42
CA GLU A 65 21.80 -11.77 18.42
C GLU A 65 23.19 -11.98 17.80
N ILE A 66 23.90 -13.03 18.20
CA ILE A 66 25.19 -13.41 17.63
C ILE A 66 25.07 -13.70 16.13
N ALA A 67 24.09 -14.51 15.75
CA ALA A 67 23.87 -14.85 14.34
C ALA A 67 23.54 -13.61 13.49
N TYR A 68 22.66 -12.75 14.01
CA TYR A 68 22.25 -11.51 13.34
C TYR A 68 23.44 -10.57 13.11
N ASP A 69 24.25 -10.35 14.15
CA ASP A 69 25.40 -9.46 14.05
C ASP A 69 26.45 -9.99 13.07
N ILE A 70 26.75 -11.27 13.10
CA ILE A 70 27.73 -11.90 12.20
C ILE A 70 27.25 -11.86 10.76
N LEU A 71 25.99 -12.23 10.50
CA LEU A 71 25.47 -12.37 9.13
C LEU A 71 25.05 -11.02 8.54
N ILE A 72 24.35 -10.17 9.31
CA ILE A 72 23.77 -8.93 8.80
C ILE A 72 24.75 -7.77 8.96
N ASN A 73 25.36 -7.59 10.12
CA ASN A 73 26.20 -6.41 10.41
C ASN A 73 27.65 -6.61 9.92
N GLU A 74 28.24 -7.79 10.13
CA GLU A 74 29.60 -8.09 9.61
C GLU A 74 29.60 -8.65 8.18
N GLY A 75 28.46 -9.06 7.61
CA GLY A 75 28.32 -9.57 6.24
C GLY A 75 28.97 -10.92 6.01
N LYS A 76 29.16 -11.75 7.05
CA LYS A 76 29.66 -13.11 6.92
C LYS A 76 28.58 -14.02 6.34
N LYS A 77 28.99 -15.17 5.78
CA LYS A 77 28.07 -16.11 5.14
C LYS A 77 27.94 -17.45 5.86
N VAL A 78 28.75 -17.67 6.88
CA VAL A 78 28.84 -18.93 7.61
C VAL A 78 28.80 -18.66 9.11
N LEU A 79 28.14 -19.54 9.86
CA LEU A 79 28.03 -19.52 11.32
C LEU A 79 28.63 -20.82 11.90
N ASP A 80 29.89 -21.13 11.57
CA ASP A 80 30.61 -22.19 12.21
C ASP A 80 31.23 -21.80 13.55
N ASP A 81 31.70 -22.75 14.31
CA ASP A 81 32.29 -22.55 15.64
C ASP A 81 33.42 -21.50 15.62
N MET A 82 34.29 -21.58 14.60
CA MET A 82 35.40 -20.63 14.44
C MET A 82 34.94 -19.20 14.20
N THR A 83 33.96 -19.01 13.30
CA THR A 83 33.42 -17.71 12.98
C THR A 83 32.76 -17.07 14.22
N VAL A 84 31.98 -17.86 14.97
CA VAL A 84 31.33 -17.44 16.20
C VAL A 84 32.38 -17.12 17.28
N ALA A 85 33.41 -17.94 17.44
CA ALA A 85 34.48 -17.71 18.39
C ALA A 85 35.22 -16.38 18.11
N PHE A 86 35.59 -16.11 16.87
CA PHE A 86 36.22 -14.86 16.46
C PHE A 86 35.35 -13.62 16.75
N TYR A 87 34.06 -13.71 16.50
CA TYR A 87 33.11 -12.63 16.85
C TYR A 87 33.09 -12.39 18.36
N LEU A 88 33.00 -13.47 19.14
CA LEU A 88 32.90 -13.42 20.59
C LEU A 88 34.18 -12.95 21.30
N GLU A 89 35.35 -13.05 20.66
CA GLU A 89 36.61 -12.47 21.19
C GLU A 89 36.50 -10.96 21.36
N LYS A 90 35.75 -10.29 20.46
CA LYS A 90 35.51 -8.85 20.50
C LYS A 90 34.39 -8.46 21.48
N HIS A 91 33.59 -9.44 21.96
CA HIS A 91 32.39 -9.21 22.76
C HIS A 91 32.41 -10.03 24.08
N PRO A 92 33.27 -9.71 25.05
CA PRO A 92 33.51 -10.53 26.26
C PRO A 92 32.25 -10.83 27.07
N LYS A 93 31.37 -9.84 27.25
CA LYS A 93 30.10 -10.03 27.99
C LYS A 93 29.12 -10.98 27.31
N LEU A 94 29.12 -10.98 26.02
CA LEU A 94 28.26 -11.87 25.20
C LEU A 94 28.86 -13.27 25.21
N ARG A 95 30.19 -13.41 25.13
CA ARG A 95 30.92 -14.64 25.25
C ARG A 95 30.66 -15.38 26.56
N GLU A 96 30.63 -14.65 27.68
CA GLU A 96 30.34 -15.23 29.00
C GLU A 96 28.93 -15.89 28.99
N LYS A 97 27.92 -15.18 28.55
CA LYS A 97 26.53 -15.71 28.43
C LYS A 97 26.44 -16.87 27.46
N TYR A 98 27.09 -16.74 26.31
CA TYR A 98 27.09 -17.80 25.30
C TYR A 98 27.65 -19.11 25.83
N ASN A 99 28.77 -19.05 26.56
CA ASN A 99 29.39 -20.21 27.18
C ASN A 99 28.53 -20.76 28.34
N GLU A 100 27.91 -19.90 29.15
CA GLU A 100 26.95 -20.30 30.18
C GLU A 100 25.77 -21.09 29.60
N TYR A 101 25.34 -20.74 28.39
CA TYR A 101 24.23 -21.39 27.70
C TYR A 101 24.62 -22.63 26.90
N GLY A 102 25.89 -23.06 26.95
CA GLY A 102 26.39 -24.31 26.39
C GLY A 102 27.14 -24.15 25.06
N GLY A 103 27.48 -22.94 24.64
CA GLY A 103 28.33 -22.66 23.50
C GLY A 103 27.84 -23.25 22.18
N TYR A 104 28.79 -23.52 21.26
CA TYR A 104 28.45 -24.05 19.93
C TYR A 104 27.87 -25.47 19.98
N GLU A 105 28.31 -26.31 20.89
CA GLU A 105 27.82 -27.69 21.04
C GLU A 105 26.29 -27.73 21.28
N LYS A 106 25.75 -26.74 22.00
CA LYS A 106 24.31 -26.63 22.25
C LYS A 106 23.53 -26.47 20.96
N ILE A 107 23.97 -25.62 20.05
CA ILE A 107 23.35 -25.40 18.74
C ILE A 107 23.55 -26.59 17.82
N GLU A 108 24.78 -27.09 17.72
CA GLU A 108 25.12 -28.21 16.85
C GLU A 108 24.29 -29.47 17.19
N SER A 109 24.05 -29.72 18.50
CA SER A 109 23.23 -30.83 18.95
C SER A 109 21.79 -30.80 18.41
N THR A 110 21.28 -29.61 17.99
CA THR A 110 19.93 -29.41 17.46
C THR A 110 19.84 -29.68 15.96
N PHE A 111 20.95 -29.65 15.21
CA PHE A 111 20.95 -29.73 13.74
C PHE A 111 20.29 -30.99 13.18
N LYS A 112 20.33 -32.08 13.91
CA LYS A 112 19.70 -33.35 13.51
C LYS A 112 18.18 -33.37 13.63
N TYR A 113 17.62 -32.41 14.36
CA TYR A 113 16.17 -32.34 14.62
C TYR A 113 15.44 -31.29 13.77
N VAL A 114 16.17 -30.38 13.12
CA VAL A 114 15.57 -29.26 12.35
C VAL A 114 15.67 -29.52 10.85
N GLN A 115 14.60 -29.15 10.14
CA GLN A 115 14.50 -29.21 8.69
C GLN A 115 14.13 -27.83 8.16
N ILE A 116 14.79 -27.42 7.08
CA ILE A 116 14.66 -26.09 6.48
C ILE A 116 13.25 -25.84 5.95
N GLU A 117 12.58 -26.89 5.45
CA GLU A 117 11.24 -26.82 4.89
C GLU A 117 10.20 -26.33 5.89
N ASN A 118 10.47 -26.44 7.19
CA ASN A 118 9.58 -26.01 8.26
C ASN A 118 9.88 -24.58 8.75
N PHE A 119 10.86 -23.87 8.17
CA PHE A 119 11.33 -22.58 8.67
C PHE A 119 10.21 -21.51 8.69
N ASP A 120 9.51 -21.35 7.57
CA ASP A 120 8.41 -20.38 7.46
C ASP A 120 7.29 -20.66 8.48
N GLY A 121 7.00 -21.94 8.73
CA GLY A 121 6.06 -22.37 9.75
C GLY A 121 6.48 -21.92 11.15
N TYR A 122 7.74 -22.12 11.52
CA TYR A 122 8.26 -21.68 12.82
C TYR A 122 8.29 -20.15 12.95
N VAL A 123 8.62 -19.44 11.88
CA VAL A 123 8.59 -17.96 11.86
C VAL A 123 7.16 -17.47 12.06
N SER A 124 6.18 -18.07 11.40
CA SER A 124 4.76 -17.75 11.57
C SER A 124 4.29 -17.98 13.00
N GLU A 125 4.65 -19.14 13.59
CA GLU A 125 4.37 -19.46 15.00
C GLU A 125 5.05 -18.45 15.95
N LEU A 126 6.30 -18.04 15.69
CA LEU A 126 6.99 -17.03 16.48
C LEU A 126 6.22 -15.72 16.54
N TYR A 127 5.75 -15.21 15.40
CA TYR A 127 4.95 -14.00 15.33
C TYR A 127 3.60 -14.16 16.04
N LYS A 128 2.94 -15.31 15.87
CA LYS A 128 1.68 -15.66 16.54
C LYS A 128 1.83 -15.57 18.05
N TRP A 129 2.78 -16.31 18.61
CA TRP A 129 3.00 -16.33 20.07
C TRP A 129 3.52 -15.00 20.63
N LYS A 130 4.27 -14.21 19.84
CA LYS A 130 4.62 -12.84 20.21
C LYS A 130 3.39 -11.94 20.32
N ALA A 131 2.44 -12.08 19.39
CA ALA A 131 1.20 -11.32 19.44
C ALA A 131 0.34 -11.71 20.64
N VAL A 132 0.19 -13.01 20.91
CA VAL A 132 -0.54 -13.54 22.08
C VAL A 132 0.11 -13.04 23.38
N LEU A 133 1.44 -13.02 23.47
CA LEU A 133 2.16 -12.47 24.64
C LEU A 133 1.85 -10.98 24.82
N LYS A 134 1.84 -10.20 23.75
CA LYS A 134 1.48 -8.77 23.79
C LYS A 134 0.04 -8.55 24.22
N LEU A 135 -0.89 -9.39 23.78
CA LEU A 135 -2.30 -9.35 24.22
C LEU A 135 -2.38 -9.61 25.74
N CYS A 136 -1.72 -10.66 26.23
CA CYS A 136 -1.63 -10.97 27.65
C CYS A 136 -1.08 -9.80 28.46
N GLN A 137 0.04 -9.21 28.02
CA GLN A 137 0.66 -8.06 28.68
C GLN A 137 -0.22 -6.81 28.73
N ARG A 138 -1.17 -6.68 27.78
CA ARG A 138 -2.15 -5.59 27.74
C ARG A 138 -3.43 -5.87 28.49
N GLY A 139 -3.52 -7.02 29.16
CA GLY A 139 -4.67 -7.38 29.99
C GLY A 139 -5.83 -8.07 29.27
N TYR A 140 -5.63 -8.51 28.02
CA TYR A 140 -6.66 -9.30 27.34
C TYR A 140 -6.77 -10.71 27.96
N PRO A 141 -7.98 -11.31 28.03
CA PRO A 141 -8.23 -12.62 28.65
C PRO A 141 -7.75 -13.77 27.75
N VAL A 142 -6.43 -13.95 27.66
CA VAL A 142 -5.80 -14.97 26.77
C VAL A 142 -5.87 -16.36 27.38
N LYS A 143 -6.00 -16.49 28.70
CA LYS A 143 -5.91 -17.76 29.43
C LYS A 143 -6.97 -18.77 29.00
N ASP A 144 -8.20 -18.32 28.85
CA ASP A 144 -9.34 -19.19 28.54
C ASP A 144 -9.31 -19.73 27.11
N ASP A 145 -8.65 -19.01 26.19
CA ASP A 145 -8.56 -19.38 24.77
C ASP A 145 -7.22 -20.03 24.39
N PHE A 146 -6.32 -20.20 25.35
CA PHE A 146 -4.95 -20.61 25.11
C PHE A 146 -4.84 -21.91 24.30
N LYS A 147 -5.67 -22.93 24.64
CA LYS A 147 -5.70 -24.20 23.90
C LYS A 147 -6.19 -24.04 22.47
N LYS A 148 -7.09 -23.10 22.21
CA LYS A 148 -7.59 -22.82 20.86
C LYS A 148 -6.52 -22.15 20.00
N PHE A 149 -5.64 -21.30 20.60
CA PHE A 149 -4.58 -20.61 19.89
C PHE A 149 -3.51 -21.52 19.30
N THR A 150 -3.35 -22.75 19.83
CA THR A 150 -2.46 -23.74 19.22
C THR A 150 -2.88 -24.11 17.80
N ASP A 151 -4.18 -24.17 17.55
CA ASP A 151 -4.77 -24.60 16.26
C ASP A 151 -5.15 -23.41 15.35
N MET A 152 -5.08 -22.18 15.87
CA MET A 152 -5.43 -20.97 15.14
C MET A 152 -4.20 -20.34 14.46
N SER A 153 -4.41 -19.74 13.28
CA SER A 153 -3.42 -18.89 12.64
C SER A 153 -3.33 -17.52 13.35
N TYR A 154 -2.27 -16.78 13.06
CA TYR A 154 -2.14 -15.38 13.53
C TYR A 154 -3.33 -14.52 13.08
N GLU A 155 -3.77 -14.71 11.83
CA GLU A 155 -4.91 -14.01 11.25
C GLU A 155 -6.23 -14.34 11.95
N ASP A 156 -6.44 -15.61 12.35
CA ASP A 156 -7.66 -16.02 13.05
C ASP A 156 -7.72 -15.45 14.47
N ILE A 157 -6.58 -15.42 15.17
CA ILE A 157 -6.49 -14.78 16.48
C ILE A 157 -6.77 -13.28 16.38
N TYR A 158 -6.23 -12.61 15.34
CA TYR A 158 -6.50 -11.20 15.09
C TYR A 158 -8.00 -10.96 14.86
N LYS A 159 -8.64 -11.73 13.96
CA LYS A 159 -10.08 -11.62 13.70
C LYS A 159 -10.92 -11.84 14.94
N LYS A 160 -10.57 -12.85 15.76
CA LYS A 160 -11.28 -13.12 17.01
C LYS A 160 -11.29 -11.88 17.91
N TYR A 161 -10.14 -11.29 18.20
CA TYR A 161 -10.10 -10.10 19.05
C TYR A 161 -10.68 -8.85 18.38
N GLU A 162 -10.62 -8.74 17.07
CA GLU A 162 -11.35 -7.70 16.34
C GLU A 162 -12.86 -7.85 16.51
N CYS A 163 -13.38 -9.09 16.43
CA CYS A 163 -14.79 -9.38 16.69
C CYS A 163 -15.17 -9.13 18.17
N ASP A 164 -14.36 -9.62 19.12
CA ASP A 164 -14.60 -9.41 20.55
C ASP A 164 -14.61 -7.90 20.91
N LEU A 165 -13.71 -7.12 20.34
CA LEU A 165 -13.71 -5.65 20.52
C LEU A 165 -14.94 -5.03 19.85
N ASN A 166 -15.26 -5.44 18.64
CA ASN A 166 -16.46 -4.97 17.96
C ASN A 166 -17.72 -5.30 18.80
N ASP A 167 -17.85 -6.51 19.33
CA ASP A 167 -18.98 -6.89 20.17
C ASP A 167 -19.11 -6.04 21.45
N ILE A 168 -17.99 -5.69 22.08
CA ILE A 168 -17.97 -4.81 23.23
C ILE A 168 -18.47 -3.40 22.88
N PHE A 169 -18.12 -2.89 21.70
CA PHE A 169 -18.50 -1.55 21.25
C PHE A 169 -19.80 -1.53 20.44
N ILE A 170 -20.19 -2.64 19.78
CA ILE A 170 -21.40 -2.78 18.96
C ILE A 170 -22.65 -3.02 19.82
N ASN A 171 -22.53 -3.62 21.01
CA ASN A 171 -23.66 -3.75 21.93
C ASN A 171 -24.21 -2.42 22.47
N VAL A 172 -23.65 -1.29 22.02
CA VAL A 172 -24.16 0.03 22.36
C VAL A 172 -25.16 0.55 21.34
N GLU A 173 -25.25 0.04 20.12
CA GLU A 173 -26.35 0.30 19.15
C GLU A 173 -26.04 -0.39 17.81
N ASN A 174 -27.08 -0.84 17.07
CA ASN A 174 -26.98 -1.39 15.73
C ASN A 174 -26.00 -0.60 14.86
N ASN A 175 -25.19 -1.31 14.03
CA ASN A 175 -24.20 -0.77 13.08
C ASN A 175 -24.74 0.28 12.08
N ALA A 176 -25.83 0.95 12.40
CA ALA A 176 -26.43 2.02 11.59
C ALA A 176 -26.59 3.25 12.45
N THR A 177 -25.86 4.30 12.14
CA THR A 177 -26.07 5.61 12.71
C THR A 177 -27.39 6.16 12.16
N ARG A 178 -28.30 6.55 13.05
CA ARG A 178 -29.58 7.16 12.67
C ARG A 178 -29.40 8.67 12.62
N TYR A 179 -29.75 9.26 11.50
CA TYR A 179 -29.81 10.70 11.29
C TYR A 179 -31.25 11.11 10.98
N ASP A 180 -31.68 12.27 11.44
CA ASP A 180 -32.79 12.99 10.82
C ASP A 180 -32.30 13.59 9.51
N ILE A 181 -33.14 13.57 8.47
CA ILE A 181 -32.73 14.07 7.13
C ILE A 181 -32.35 15.57 7.15
N CYS A 182 -32.84 16.31 8.12
CA CYS A 182 -32.54 17.73 8.27
C CYS A 182 -31.39 18.03 9.23
N ASP A 183 -30.80 16.99 9.87
CA ASP A 183 -29.66 17.20 10.79
C ASP A 183 -28.45 17.77 10.02
N GLY A 184 -28.01 18.97 10.41
CA GLY A 184 -26.83 19.62 9.81
C GLY A 184 -27.03 20.14 8.38
N ILE A 185 -28.28 20.35 7.92
CA ILE A 185 -28.57 20.75 6.54
C ILE A 185 -28.09 22.18 6.23
N GLU A 186 -28.13 23.08 7.18
CA GLU A 186 -27.63 24.45 7.05
C GLU A 186 -26.11 24.46 6.95
N GLU A 187 -25.43 23.70 7.79
CA GLU A 187 -23.97 23.49 7.73
C GLU A 187 -23.53 22.89 6.40
N LEU A 188 -24.31 21.92 5.88
CA LEU A 188 -24.05 21.33 4.55
C LEU A 188 -24.19 22.40 3.45
N ILE A 189 -25.20 23.29 3.51
CA ILE A 189 -25.37 24.36 2.52
C ILE A 189 -24.17 25.30 2.56
N ASP A 190 -23.72 25.69 3.74
CA ASP A 190 -22.55 26.54 3.91
C ASP A 190 -21.26 25.88 3.40
N GLU A 191 -21.08 24.58 3.66
CA GLU A 191 -19.97 23.79 3.12
C GLU A 191 -19.99 23.74 1.58
N LEU A 192 -21.16 23.50 0.98
CA LEU A 192 -21.33 23.46 -0.47
C LEU A 192 -21.06 24.80 -1.13
N ASP A 193 -21.56 25.92 -0.54
CA ASP A 193 -21.34 27.25 -1.05
C ASP A 193 -19.86 27.68 -0.99
N ASN A 194 -19.15 27.23 0.04
CA ASN A 194 -17.70 27.43 0.17
C ASN A 194 -16.86 26.46 -0.68
N GLY A 195 -17.48 25.51 -1.36
CA GLY A 195 -16.78 24.50 -2.17
C GLY A 195 -16.04 23.44 -1.35
N LEU A 196 -16.29 23.32 -0.04
CA LEU A 196 -15.63 22.34 0.84
C LEU A 196 -16.05 20.89 0.54
N ALA A 197 -17.23 20.69 -0.04
CA ALA A 197 -17.72 19.38 -0.46
C ALA A 197 -17.01 18.80 -1.70
N CYS A 198 -16.23 19.62 -2.43
CA CYS A 198 -15.43 19.16 -3.56
C CYS A 198 -14.17 18.43 -3.08
N GLY A 199 -13.84 17.31 -3.72
CA GLY A 199 -12.60 16.59 -3.48
C GLY A 199 -11.37 17.37 -4.00
N LEU A 200 -10.17 16.90 -3.67
CA LEU A 200 -8.94 17.45 -4.23
C LEU A 200 -8.94 17.34 -5.76
N GLU A 201 -8.54 18.41 -6.42
CA GLU A 201 -8.43 18.43 -7.88
C GLU A 201 -7.44 17.38 -8.41
N TYR A 202 -7.70 16.83 -9.59
CA TYR A 202 -6.71 16.05 -10.33
C TYR A 202 -5.74 17.00 -11.03
N TYR A 203 -4.45 16.85 -10.77
CA TYR A 203 -3.41 17.76 -11.27
C TYR A 203 -3.42 17.88 -12.80
N ASN A 204 -3.49 19.09 -13.33
CA ASN A 204 -3.59 19.41 -14.76
C ASN A 204 -4.76 18.75 -15.50
N MET A 205 -5.83 18.38 -14.78
CA MET A 205 -7.02 17.72 -15.31
C MET A 205 -8.30 18.46 -14.87
N PRO A 206 -8.53 19.70 -15.32
CA PRO A 206 -9.66 20.52 -14.85
C PRO A 206 -11.02 19.93 -15.24
N MET A 207 -11.20 19.39 -16.46
CA MET A 207 -12.47 18.79 -16.86
C MET A 207 -12.73 17.47 -16.13
N LEU A 208 -11.69 16.65 -15.93
CA LEU A 208 -11.80 15.44 -15.13
C LEU A 208 -12.19 15.78 -13.67
N THR A 209 -11.60 16.83 -13.10
CA THR A 209 -11.93 17.32 -11.76
C THR A 209 -13.37 17.79 -11.71
N GLN A 210 -13.82 18.58 -12.68
CA GLN A 210 -15.19 19.06 -12.75
C GLN A 210 -16.20 17.92 -12.92
N GLU A 211 -15.89 16.93 -13.78
CA GLU A 211 -16.79 15.81 -14.08
C GLU A 211 -16.96 14.87 -12.88
N LEU A 212 -15.89 14.68 -12.07
CA LEU A 212 -15.86 13.74 -10.95
C LEU A 212 -16.04 14.42 -9.57
N GLY A 213 -16.09 15.75 -9.50
CA GLY A 213 -16.03 16.46 -8.23
C GLY A 213 -14.67 16.38 -7.52
N GLY A 214 -13.61 15.94 -8.24
CA GLY A 214 -12.28 15.71 -7.67
C GLY A 214 -12.13 14.39 -6.93
N GLN A 215 -11.14 14.31 -6.05
CA GLN A 215 -10.82 13.14 -5.22
C GLN A 215 -11.60 13.20 -3.91
N CYS A 216 -12.92 12.97 -3.98
CA CYS A 216 -13.82 13.08 -2.84
C CYS A 216 -13.57 12.01 -1.80
N LEU A 217 -13.62 12.36 -0.51
CA LEU A 217 -13.50 11.41 0.60
C LEU A 217 -14.73 10.48 0.62
N GLY A 218 -14.58 9.30 1.22
CA GLY A 218 -15.60 8.25 1.21
C GLY A 218 -15.67 7.47 -0.11
N ASN A 219 -14.82 7.78 -1.11
CA ASN A 219 -14.92 7.29 -2.46
C ASN A 219 -13.71 6.48 -2.94
N ILE A 220 -13.99 5.45 -3.76
CA ILE A 220 -12.97 4.72 -4.55
C ILE A 220 -12.98 5.26 -5.98
N THR A 221 -11.79 5.64 -6.47
CA THR A 221 -11.56 5.87 -7.91
C THR A 221 -10.76 4.71 -8.50
N LEU A 222 -11.37 3.93 -9.39
CA LEU A 222 -10.67 2.91 -10.18
C LEU A 222 -10.08 3.50 -11.45
N VAL A 223 -8.82 3.18 -11.75
CA VAL A 223 -8.16 3.55 -13.01
C VAL A 223 -7.73 2.30 -13.76
N GLY A 224 -8.46 1.98 -14.83
CA GLY A 224 -8.24 0.81 -15.67
C GLY A 224 -7.51 1.13 -16.96
N GLY A 225 -6.76 0.16 -17.47
CA GLY A 225 -6.13 0.23 -18.78
C GLY A 225 -5.41 -1.07 -19.11
N VAL A 226 -5.13 -1.29 -20.38
CA VAL A 226 -4.34 -2.44 -20.81
C VAL A 226 -2.90 -2.38 -20.30
N SER A 227 -2.16 -3.47 -20.41
CA SER A 227 -0.74 -3.47 -20.03
C SER A 227 0.04 -2.44 -20.84
N ASN A 228 0.98 -1.76 -20.20
CA ASN A 228 1.88 -0.77 -20.80
C ASN A 228 1.24 0.53 -21.33
N VAL A 229 -0.05 0.78 -21.09
CA VAL A 229 -0.71 2.05 -21.46
C VAL A 229 -0.34 3.22 -20.54
N GLY A 230 0.40 2.97 -19.47
CA GLY A 230 0.83 4.03 -18.55
C GLY A 230 -0.14 4.31 -17.39
N LYS A 231 -0.98 3.34 -16.98
CA LYS A 231 -1.92 3.47 -15.84
C LYS A 231 -1.30 4.06 -14.58
N SER A 232 -0.21 3.42 -14.12
CA SER A 232 0.49 3.83 -12.90
C SER A 232 1.07 5.23 -13.03
N THR A 233 1.58 5.58 -14.22
CA THR A 233 2.10 6.93 -14.50
C THR A 233 0.94 7.93 -14.51
N PHE A 234 -0.19 7.63 -15.16
CA PHE A 234 -1.37 8.49 -15.14
C PHE A 234 -1.85 8.71 -13.70
N ALA A 235 -2.13 7.65 -12.96
CA ALA A 235 -2.62 7.73 -11.57
C ALA A 235 -1.70 8.58 -10.69
N ARG A 236 -0.38 8.35 -10.74
CA ARG A 236 0.59 9.11 -9.96
C ARG A 236 0.68 10.58 -10.40
N SER A 237 0.67 10.84 -11.70
CA SER A 237 0.80 12.20 -12.24
C SER A 237 -0.39 13.09 -11.96
N VAL A 238 -1.60 12.54 -11.84
CA VAL A 238 -2.80 13.32 -11.55
C VAL A 238 -3.10 13.44 -10.05
N THR A 239 -2.56 12.55 -9.21
CA THR A 239 -2.90 12.49 -7.78
C THR A 239 -1.80 13.08 -6.89
N ILE A 240 -0.55 12.59 -7.01
CA ILE A 240 0.53 12.94 -6.08
C ILE A 240 0.85 14.45 -6.09
N PRO A 241 0.97 15.13 -7.24
CA PRO A 241 1.26 16.56 -7.27
C PRO A 241 0.21 17.40 -6.56
N SER A 242 -1.07 17.11 -6.77
CA SER A 242 -2.18 17.80 -6.13
C SER A 242 -2.09 17.72 -4.61
N ILE A 243 -1.86 16.52 -4.09
CA ILE A 243 -1.72 16.26 -2.66
C ILE A 243 -0.51 16.98 -2.06
N ILE A 244 0.65 16.94 -2.75
CA ILE A 244 1.84 17.67 -2.31
C ILE A 244 1.59 19.18 -2.24
N MET A 245 0.95 19.75 -3.26
CA MET A 245 0.65 21.20 -3.34
C MET A 245 -0.35 21.66 -2.28
N LYS A 246 -1.33 20.84 -1.96
CA LYS A 246 -2.33 21.13 -0.92
C LYS A 246 -1.86 20.74 0.49
N LYS A 247 -0.64 20.18 0.64
CA LYS A 247 -0.06 19.74 1.92
C LYS A 247 -0.88 18.66 2.64
N GLU A 248 -1.66 17.91 1.88
CA GLU A 248 -2.37 16.73 2.37
C GLU A 248 -1.43 15.52 2.46
N LYS A 249 -1.84 14.48 3.17
CA LYS A 249 -1.03 13.26 3.33
C LYS A 249 -1.56 12.13 2.45
N ILE A 250 -0.64 11.40 1.80
CA ILE A 250 -0.97 10.21 1.01
C ILE A 250 -0.11 9.01 1.41
N VAL A 251 -0.72 7.84 1.42
CA VAL A 251 -0.02 6.55 1.46
C VAL A 251 -0.15 5.85 0.11
N ILE A 252 0.99 5.56 -0.51
CA ILE A 252 1.08 4.84 -1.78
C ILE A 252 1.49 3.40 -1.49
N MET A 253 0.62 2.46 -1.80
CA MET A 253 0.82 1.03 -1.65
C MET A 253 1.21 0.43 -3.00
N LEU A 254 2.45 -0.05 -3.11
CA LEU A 254 3.02 -0.60 -4.34
C LEU A 254 3.04 -2.13 -4.28
N ASN A 255 2.50 -2.74 -5.33
CA ASN A 255 2.44 -4.20 -5.49
C ASN A 255 3.34 -4.73 -6.61
N GLU A 256 3.67 -3.92 -7.62
CA GLU A 256 4.47 -4.32 -8.78
C GLU A 256 5.80 -3.58 -8.86
N GLU A 257 5.83 -2.34 -8.42
CA GLU A 257 6.97 -1.44 -8.61
C GLU A 257 7.63 -1.10 -7.27
N GLY A 258 8.94 -0.91 -7.30
CA GLY A 258 9.70 -0.56 -6.10
C GLY A 258 9.80 0.95 -5.87
N LEU A 259 10.10 1.35 -4.63
CA LEU A 259 10.31 2.73 -4.18
C LEU A 259 11.23 3.54 -5.12
N LYS A 260 12.37 2.95 -5.53
CA LYS A 260 13.36 3.65 -6.39
C LYS A 260 12.78 4.10 -7.73
N LYS A 261 11.81 3.37 -8.30
CA LYS A 261 11.13 3.77 -9.54
C LYS A 261 10.25 4.99 -9.29
N THR A 262 9.44 4.97 -8.25
CA THR A 262 8.59 6.10 -7.85
C THR A 262 9.43 7.35 -7.57
N GLN A 263 10.53 7.22 -6.84
CA GLN A 263 11.45 8.33 -6.58
C GLN A 263 12.01 8.94 -7.86
N ARG A 264 12.49 8.10 -8.80
CA ARG A 264 12.97 8.58 -10.10
C ARG A 264 11.88 9.32 -10.90
N GLU A 265 10.67 8.82 -10.90
CA GLU A 265 9.55 9.45 -11.59
C GLU A 265 9.18 10.80 -10.97
N LEU A 266 9.21 10.93 -9.65
CA LEU A 266 8.97 12.21 -8.98
C LEU A 266 10.09 13.21 -9.24
N LEU A 267 11.35 12.79 -9.27
CA LEU A 267 12.47 13.68 -9.63
C LEU A 267 12.33 14.23 -11.05
N VAL A 268 11.97 13.37 -12.01
CA VAL A 268 11.72 13.77 -13.41
C VAL A 268 10.50 14.70 -13.48
N TRP A 269 9.44 14.40 -12.74
CA TRP A 269 8.25 15.24 -12.68
C TRP A 269 8.59 16.65 -12.15
N VAL A 270 9.34 16.75 -11.05
CA VAL A 270 9.75 18.06 -10.49
C VAL A 270 10.60 18.83 -11.49
N ALA A 271 11.59 18.19 -12.13
CA ALA A 271 12.43 18.85 -13.10
C ALA A 271 11.62 19.50 -14.24
N ASN A 272 10.66 18.74 -14.80
CA ASN A 272 9.90 19.19 -15.96
C ASN A 272 8.73 20.14 -15.62
N ASN A 273 8.05 19.92 -14.49
CA ASN A 273 6.81 20.66 -14.19
C ASN A 273 7.01 21.79 -13.18
N ILE A 274 8.07 21.76 -12.37
CA ILE A 274 8.34 22.77 -11.35
C ILE A 274 9.56 23.62 -11.73
N LEU A 275 10.67 22.96 -12.08
CA LEU A 275 11.89 23.67 -12.44
C LEU A 275 11.90 24.11 -13.93
N ASN A 276 10.94 23.62 -14.73
CA ASN A 276 10.82 23.86 -16.17
C ASN A 276 12.12 23.54 -16.95
N VAL A 277 12.76 22.42 -16.60
CA VAL A 277 13.99 21.94 -17.23
C VAL A 277 13.71 20.61 -17.93
N ASP A 278 14.12 20.48 -19.18
CA ASP A 278 13.96 19.23 -19.95
C ASP A 278 14.83 18.11 -19.38
N LEU A 279 14.22 17.16 -18.67
CA LEU A 279 14.86 15.97 -18.13
C LEU A 279 14.05 14.72 -18.47
N GLN A 280 14.68 13.76 -19.13
CA GLN A 280 14.02 12.52 -19.53
C GLN A 280 14.28 11.38 -18.56
N LYS A 281 13.30 10.48 -18.41
CA LYS A 281 13.38 9.29 -17.52
C LYS A 281 14.57 8.39 -17.85
N HIS A 282 14.89 8.21 -19.15
CA HIS A 282 16.02 7.38 -19.54
C HIS A 282 17.36 7.95 -19.06
N THR A 283 17.53 9.27 -19.13
CA THR A 283 18.72 9.93 -18.59
C THR A 283 18.91 9.63 -17.11
N VAL A 284 17.82 9.66 -16.33
CA VAL A 284 17.88 9.35 -14.90
C VAL A 284 18.08 7.85 -14.64
N ARG A 285 17.51 6.99 -15.49
CA ARG A 285 17.64 5.53 -15.38
C ARG A 285 19.08 5.08 -15.70
N ASP A 286 19.65 5.61 -16.76
CA ASP A 286 20.95 5.16 -17.32
C ASP A 286 22.13 5.64 -16.47
N GLY A 287 21.93 6.67 -15.65
CA GLY A 287 22.98 7.18 -14.74
C GLY A 287 24.12 7.89 -15.46
N LYS A 288 25.32 7.93 -14.84
CA LYS A 288 26.52 8.62 -15.36
C LYS A 288 26.24 10.07 -15.75
N TYR A 289 25.67 10.81 -14.81
CA TYR A 289 25.17 12.16 -15.00
C TYR A 289 26.30 13.15 -15.31
N THR A 290 26.02 14.10 -16.19
CA THR A 290 26.78 15.33 -16.28
C THR A 290 26.60 16.16 -15.00
N GLU A 291 27.52 17.11 -14.74
CA GLU A 291 27.38 18.01 -13.58
C GLU A 291 26.08 18.81 -13.64
N GLU A 292 25.63 19.21 -14.82
CA GLU A 292 24.37 19.89 -15.03
C GLU A 292 23.18 19.00 -14.64
N THR A 293 23.11 17.78 -15.19
CA THR A 293 22.05 16.81 -14.86
C THR A 293 22.03 16.50 -13.37
N ARG A 294 23.21 16.33 -12.77
CA ARG A 294 23.32 16.09 -11.32
C ARG A 294 22.78 17.27 -10.52
N SER A 295 23.11 18.51 -10.92
CA SER A 295 22.60 19.72 -10.27
C SER A 295 21.06 19.80 -10.34
N ILE A 296 20.47 19.52 -11.50
CA ILE A 296 19.01 19.48 -11.69
C ILE A 296 18.38 18.45 -10.75
N LEU A 297 18.92 17.24 -10.70
CA LEU A 297 18.41 16.17 -9.83
C LEU A 297 18.50 16.53 -8.34
N LEU A 298 19.59 17.19 -7.92
CA LEU A 298 19.76 17.65 -6.53
C LEU A 298 18.73 18.73 -6.19
N LYS A 299 18.50 19.70 -7.07
CA LYS A 299 17.45 20.73 -6.88
C LYS A 299 16.06 20.11 -6.83
N SER A 300 15.77 19.13 -7.69
CA SER A 300 14.51 18.38 -7.67
C SER A 300 14.33 17.60 -6.35
N ALA A 301 15.40 16.99 -5.86
CA ALA A 301 15.39 16.26 -4.59
C ALA A 301 15.20 17.20 -3.38
N GLU A 302 15.82 18.39 -3.42
CA GLU A 302 15.66 19.41 -2.40
C GLU A 302 14.22 19.91 -2.35
N TRP A 303 13.63 20.24 -3.50
CA TRP A 303 12.24 20.64 -3.60
C TRP A 303 11.31 19.54 -3.04
N LEU A 304 11.48 18.28 -3.46
CA LEU A 304 10.69 17.16 -2.93
C LEU A 304 10.82 17.06 -1.41
N ARG A 305 12.05 17.13 -0.88
CA ARG A 305 12.29 17.04 0.57
C ARG A 305 11.55 18.13 1.32
N GLU A 306 11.59 19.37 0.82
CA GLU A 306 10.89 20.50 1.42
C GLU A 306 9.38 20.33 1.35
N GLN A 307 8.85 19.91 0.20
CA GLN A 307 7.41 19.79 0.00
C GLN A 307 6.80 18.56 0.69
N THR A 308 7.59 17.49 0.92
CA THR A 308 7.11 16.25 1.52
C THR A 308 7.52 16.08 3.00
N LYS A 309 7.91 17.17 3.67
CA LYS A 309 8.13 17.17 5.14
C LYS A 309 6.90 16.61 5.87
N ASN A 310 7.11 16.09 7.08
CA ASN A 310 6.04 15.55 7.94
C ASN A 310 5.28 14.36 7.31
N HIS A 311 6.00 13.55 6.53
CA HIS A 311 5.45 12.32 5.92
C HIS A 311 4.22 12.59 5.00
N ILE A 312 4.24 13.68 4.25
CA ILE A 312 3.19 13.98 3.27
C ILE A 312 3.03 12.82 2.26
N VAL A 313 4.13 12.24 1.79
CA VAL A 313 4.09 11.07 0.90
C VAL A 313 4.79 9.89 1.58
N THR A 314 4.03 8.87 1.93
CA THR A 314 4.53 7.60 2.47
C THR A 314 4.37 6.50 1.43
N VAL A 315 5.39 5.67 1.23
CA VAL A 315 5.36 4.54 0.29
C VAL A 315 5.49 3.24 1.06
N ILE A 316 4.58 2.31 0.78
CA ILE A 316 4.59 0.93 1.28
C ILE A 316 4.76 0.01 0.08
N ALA A 317 5.84 -0.75 0.02
CA ALA A 317 6.04 -1.78 -0.99
C ALA A 317 5.72 -3.16 -0.40
N PHE A 318 4.75 -3.86 -0.98
CA PHE A 318 4.42 -5.23 -0.57
C PHE A 318 5.41 -6.22 -1.19
N GLN A 319 6.00 -7.07 -0.37
CA GLN A 319 6.72 -8.25 -0.88
C GLN A 319 5.73 -9.28 -1.44
N GLN A 320 4.65 -9.51 -0.70
CA GLN A 320 3.50 -10.30 -1.13
C GLN A 320 2.23 -9.52 -0.82
N TYR A 321 1.48 -9.20 -1.87
CA TYR A 321 0.22 -8.50 -1.73
C TYR A 321 -0.85 -9.42 -1.12
N ASN A 322 -1.62 -8.84 -0.20
CA ASN A 322 -2.82 -9.43 0.36
C ASN A 322 -3.76 -8.28 0.76
N THR A 323 -5.04 -8.41 0.42
CA THR A 323 -6.05 -7.36 0.66
C THR A 323 -6.19 -7.04 2.15
N ALA A 324 -6.15 -8.04 3.02
CA ALA A 324 -6.20 -7.82 4.47
C ALA A 324 -5.01 -6.98 4.97
N LYS A 325 -3.81 -7.21 4.40
CA LYS A 325 -2.62 -6.38 4.72
C LYS A 325 -2.80 -4.94 4.23
N ALA A 326 -3.38 -4.74 3.04
CA ALA A 326 -3.69 -3.41 2.52
C ALA A 326 -4.66 -2.67 3.43
N ILE A 327 -5.78 -3.30 3.80
CA ILE A 327 -6.78 -2.76 4.73
C ILE A 327 -6.16 -2.42 6.10
N LYS A 328 -5.32 -3.31 6.63
CA LYS A 328 -4.62 -3.04 7.90
C LYS A 328 -3.74 -1.79 7.83
N ASN A 329 -3.06 -1.57 6.70
CA ASN A 329 -2.27 -0.36 6.49
C ASN A 329 -3.18 0.87 6.31
N ILE A 330 -4.30 0.76 5.58
CA ILE A 330 -5.27 1.84 5.46
C ILE A 330 -5.75 2.28 6.85
N LYS A 331 -6.27 1.36 7.67
CA LYS A 331 -6.72 1.62 9.05
C LYS A 331 -5.60 2.26 9.90
N LYS A 332 -4.37 1.73 9.81
CA LYS A 332 -3.23 2.24 10.56
C LYS A 332 -2.93 3.71 10.24
N TYR A 333 -2.81 4.04 8.96
CA TYR A 333 -2.44 5.38 8.53
C TYR A 333 -3.60 6.37 8.60
N ALA A 334 -4.85 5.92 8.42
CA ALA A 334 -6.03 6.71 8.70
C ALA A 334 -6.05 7.22 10.14
N ASN A 335 -5.75 6.35 11.10
CA ASN A 335 -5.60 6.74 12.52
C ASN A 335 -4.44 7.72 12.77
N MET A 336 -3.53 7.90 11.81
CA MET A 336 -2.46 8.90 11.83
C MET A 336 -2.84 10.18 11.04
N GLY A 337 -4.11 10.31 10.66
CA GLY A 337 -4.66 11.47 9.94
C GLY A 337 -4.41 11.48 8.44
N VAL A 338 -4.09 10.33 7.82
CA VAL A 338 -3.98 10.22 6.36
C VAL A 338 -5.37 10.00 5.78
N LYS A 339 -5.76 10.86 4.82
CA LYS A 339 -7.06 10.79 4.14
C LYS A 339 -6.99 10.21 2.73
N TYR A 340 -5.84 10.26 2.08
CA TYR A 340 -5.65 9.84 0.69
C TYR A 340 -4.76 8.63 0.58
N PHE A 341 -5.19 7.66 -0.24
CA PHE A 341 -4.48 6.42 -0.48
C PHE A 341 -4.39 6.12 -1.97
N MET A 342 -3.34 5.40 -2.36
CA MET A 342 -3.19 4.86 -3.71
C MET A 342 -2.77 3.40 -3.62
N LEU A 343 -3.42 2.51 -4.35
CA LEU A 343 -3.04 1.10 -4.49
C LEU A 343 -2.68 0.81 -5.96
N ASP A 344 -1.41 0.56 -6.22
CA ASP A 344 -0.86 0.32 -7.56
C ASP A 344 -0.12 -1.03 -7.59
N THR A 345 -0.68 -2.10 -8.08
CA THR A 345 -1.91 -2.39 -8.81
C THR A 345 -2.78 -3.35 -7.98
N PHE A 346 -4.11 -3.24 -8.09
CA PHE A 346 -5.02 -4.19 -7.47
C PHE A 346 -4.95 -5.54 -8.18
N LYS A 347 -4.73 -6.59 -7.41
CA LYS A 347 -4.60 -7.97 -7.85
C LYS A 347 -5.30 -8.91 -6.89
N MET A 348 -5.50 -10.14 -7.33
CA MET A 348 -5.88 -11.22 -6.43
C MET A 348 -4.81 -11.43 -5.36
N ASP A 349 -5.25 -11.80 -4.18
CA ASP A 349 -4.38 -12.29 -3.12
C ASP A 349 -3.60 -13.52 -3.62
N ALA A 350 -2.37 -13.70 -3.13
CA ALA A 350 -1.56 -14.87 -3.47
C ALA A 350 -2.28 -16.17 -3.07
N GLY A 351 -2.38 -17.09 -4.00
CA GLY A 351 -3.06 -18.39 -3.81
C GLY A 351 -3.39 -19.06 -5.14
N ASN A 352 -3.97 -20.27 -5.07
CA ASN A 352 -4.37 -20.99 -6.27
C ASN A 352 -5.52 -20.27 -6.99
N VAL A 353 -5.35 -20.03 -8.30
CA VAL A 353 -6.39 -19.50 -9.16
C VAL A 353 -7.47 -20.57 -9.34
N THR A 354 -8.70 -20.29 -8.90
CA THR A 354 -9.87 -21.14 -9.04
C THR A 354 -10.87 -20.47 -9.97
N GLU A 355 -11.88 -21.22 -10.45
CA GLU A 355 -12.98 -20.67 -11.26
C GLU A 355 -13.74 -19.54 -10.55
N GLN A 356 -13.69 -19.48 -9.22
CA GLN A 356 -14.32 -18.45 -8.40
C GLN A 356 -13.39 -17.27 -8.02
N SER A 357 -12.22 -17.18 -8.61
CA SER A 357 -11.23 -16.13 -8.27
C SER A 357 -11.76 -14.71 -8.47
N TRP A 358 -12.69 -14.50 -9.40
CA TRP A 358 -13.37 -13.21 -9.63
C TRP A 358 -14.26 -12.79 -8.44
N LEU A 359 -14.91 -13.75 -7.74
CA LEU A 359 -15.69 -13.48 -6.54
C LEU A 359 -14.80 -12.96 -5.41
N LYS A 360 -13.59 -13.51 -5.26
CA LYS A 360 -12.62 -13.03 -4.27
C LYS A 360 -12.15 -11.61 -4.56
N LEU A 361 -11.95 -11.26 -5.85
CA LEU A 361 -11.63 -9.88 -6.23
C LEU A 361 -12.78 -8.91 -5.91
N GLN A 362 -14.02 -9.31 -6.20
CA GLN A 362 -15.19 -8.51 -5.87
C GLN A 362 -15.29 -8.32 -4.35
N GLN A 363 -15.17 -9.39 -3.58
CA GLN A 363 -15.21 -9.31 -2.10
C GLN A 363 -14.11 -8.40 -1.56
N ALA A 364 -12.88 -8.53 -2.06
CA ALA A 364 -11.77 -7.68 -1.67
C ALA A 364 -12.06 -6.18 -1.94
N MET A 365 -12.75 -5.86 -3.03
CA MET A 365 -13.15 -4.48 -3.32
C MET A 365 -14.26 -3.99 -2.40
N VAL A 366 -15.21 -4.87 -2.05
CA VAL A 366 -16.25 -4.58 -1.03
C VAL A 366 -15.60 -4.32 0.32
N ASP A 367 -14.66 -5.17 0.74
CA ASP A 367 -13.96 -5.02 2.03
C ASP A 367 -13.19 -3.69 2.12
N ILE A 368 -12.55 -3.27 1.02
CA ILE A 368 -11.89 -1.96 0.95
C ILE A 368 -12.93 -0.84 1.04
N ASN A 369 -14.03 -0.94 0.27
CA ASN A 369 -15.07 0.08 0.26
C ASN A 369 -15.70 0.25 1.65
N ASP A 370 -15.95 -0.84 2.38
CA ASP A 370 -16.56 -0.80 3.71
C ASP A 370 -15.68 -0.06 4.73
N VAL A 371 -14.36 -0.08 4.54
CA VAL A 371 -13.42 0.63 5.43
C VAL A 371 -13.36 2.12 5.13
N ILE A 372 -13.53 2.53 3.85
CA ILE A 372 -13.31 3.92 3.44
C ILE A 372 -14.55 4.80 3.47
N LYS A 373 -15.76 4.22 3.65
CA LYS A 373 -17.04 4.94 3.69
C LYS A 373 -17.02 6.16 4.62
N PRO A 374 -17.84 7.19 4.34
CA PRO A 374 -17.92 8.39 5.19
C PRO A 374 -18.19 8.08 6.66
N GLU A 375 -19.05 7.11 6.96
CA GLU A 375 -19.46 6.74 8.32
C GLU A 375 -18.41 5.91 9.07
N VAL A 376 -17.33 5.47 8.37
CA VAL A 376 -16.27 4.62 8.96
C VAL A 376 -14.97 5.41 9.11
N LEU A 377 -14.20 5.59 8.03
CA LEU A 377 -12.94 6.32 8.07
C LEU A 377 -12.92 7.56 7.17
N ASN A 378 -13.90 7.72 6.30
CA ASN A 378 -14.04 8.82 5.36
C ASN A 378 -12.75 9.12 4.57
N LEU A 379 -12.34 8.17 3.74
CA LEU A 379 -11.07 8.21 3.02
C LEU A 379 -11.28 8.22 1.51
N HIS A 380 -10.32 8.77 0.76
CA HIS A 380 -10.24 8.56 -0.68
C HIS A 380 -9.16 7.54 -1.01
N ILE A 381 -9.47 6.58 -1.88
CA ILE A 381 -8.49 5.66 -2.42
C ILE A 381 -8.55 5.59 -3.94
N LEU A 382 -7.41 5.84 -4.60
CA LEU A 382 -7.25 5.59 -6.02
C LEU A 382 -6.61 4.22 -6.23
N ILE A 383 -7.25 3.38 -7.03
CA ILE A 383 -6.83 2.00 -7.27
C ILE A 383 -6.59 1.79 -8.77
N THR A 384 -5.40 1.32 -9.15
CA THR A 384 -5.15 0.92 -10.54
C THR A 384 -5.47 -0.56 -10.74
N PHE A 385 -6.01 -0.91 -11.90
CA PHE A 385 -6.26 -2.30 -12.28
C PHE A 385 -6.02 -2.55 -13.76
N GLN A 386 -5.86 -3.81 -14.14
CA GLN A 386 -5.56 -4.19 -15.53
C GLN A 386 -6.80 -4.68 -16.24
N LEU A 387 -7.06 -4.12 -17.43
CA LEU A 387 -8.10 -4.59 -18.34
C LEU A 387 -7.70 -5.92 -19.01
N ASN A 388 -8.69 -6.65 -19.49
CA ASN A 388 -8.45 -7.88 -20.24
C ASN A 388 -7.69 -7.61 -21.56
N LYS A 389 -7.02 -8.64 -22.10
CA LYS A 389 -6.23 -8.51 -23.33
C LYS A 389 -7.09 -8.19 -24.57
N GLY A 390 -8.36 -8.58 -24.59
CA GLY A 390 -9.30 -8.29 -25.66
C GLY A 390 -9.58 -6.79 -25.82
N SER A 391 -9.43 -6.02 -24.76
CA SER A 391 -9.63 -4.57 -24.78
C SER A 391 -8.60 -3.80 -25.62
N ILE A 392 -7.45 -4.41 -25.97
CA ILE A 392 -6.39 -3.76 -26.77
C ILE A 392 -6.92 -3.31 -28.15
N LYS A 393 -7.91 -4.01 -28.72
CA LYS A 393 -8.46 -3.70 -30.03
C LYS A 393 -9.72 -2.84 -29.98
N GLN A 394 -10.26 -2.59 -28.80
CA GLN A 394 -11.51 -1.83 -28.65
C GLN A 394 -11.21 -0.33 -28.62
N ARG A 395 -12.06 0.43 -29.34
CA ARG A 395 -11.94 1.90 -29.42
C ARG A 395 -12.72 2.59 -28.33
N TYR A 396 -13.91 2.07 -28.03
CA TYR A 396 -14.79 2.59 -26.98
C TYR A 396 -14.76 1.67 -25.77
N TYR A 397 -14.50 2.23 -24.60
CA TYR A 397 -14.42 1.48 -23.35
C TYR A 397 -15.70 1.59 -22.54
N THR A 398 -16.16 0.44 -22.06
CA THR A 398 -17.29 0.25 -21.14
C THR A 398 -16.86 -0.63 -19.98
N GLN A 399 -17.73 -0.84 -19.02
CA GLN A 399 -17.45 -1.74 -17.89
C GLN A 399 -17.15 -3.19 -18.34
N ASP A 400 -17.63 -3.62 -19.51
CA ASP A 400 -17.37 -4.97 -20.03
C ASP A 400 -15.90 -5.22 -20.37
N ASN A 401 -15.11 -4.16 -20.55
CA ASN A 401 -13.65 -4.26 -20.76
C ASN A 401 -12.87 -4.82 -19.57
N ILE A 402 -13.48 -4.89 -18.39
CA ILE A 402 -12.89 -5.50 -17.20
C ILE A 402 -12.88 -7.03 -17.30
N GLY A 403 -13.75 -7.59 -18.13
CA GLY A 403 -13.86 -9.03 -18.32
C GLY A 403 -14.60 -9.72 -17.17
N LEU A 404 -14.11 -10.90 -16.76
CA LEU A 404 -14.77 -11.73 -15.73
C LEU A 404 -14.91 -11.04 -14.36
N ALA A 405 -14.07 -10.07 -14.06
CA ALA A 405 -14.10 -9.35 -12.79
C ALA A 405 -14.88 -8.01 -12.89
N LYS A 406 -15.80 -7.84 -13.84
CA LYS A 406 -16.55 -6.58 -14.05
C LYS A 406 -17.25 -6.07 -12.78
N ASN A 407 -17.68 -6.96 -11.91
CA ASN A 407 -18.37 -6.62 -10.68
C ASN A 407 -17.48 -5.91 -9.63
N ILE A 408 -16.16 -5.82 -9.83
CA ILE A 408 -15.30 -4.98 -8.98
C ILE A 408 -15.68 -3.49 -9.04
N VAL A 409 -16.38 -3.08 -10.11
CA VAL A 409 -16.86 -1.71 -10.27
C VAL A 409 -18.11 -1.44 -9.42
N ASP A 410 -18.86 -2.47 -9.02
CA ASP A 410 -20.13 -2.27 -8.32
C ASP A 410 -19.99 -1.46 -7.02
N PRO A 411 -19.04 -1.76 -6.10
CA PRO A 411 -18.88 -1.00 -4.87
C PRO A 411 -18.23 0.36 -5.05
N VAL A 412 -17.53 0.63 -6.16
CA VAL A 412 -16.77 1.86 -6.32
C VAL A 412 -17.63 3.04 -6.79
N SER A 413 -17.23 4.26 -6.46
CA SER A 413 -17.93 5.48 -6.83
C SER A 413 -17.60 5.91 -8.25
N THR A 414 -16.34 5.79 -8.65
CA THR A 414 -15.83 6.25 -9.94
C THR A 414 -14.97 5.18 -10.59
N CYS A 415 -15.18 4.95 -11.88
CA CYS A 415 -14.29 4.11 -12.69
C CYS A 415 -13.87 4.85 -13.96
N ILE A 416 -12.58 4.99 -14.13
CA ILE A 416 -11.91 5.62 -15.26
C ILE A 416 -11.18 4.53 -16.04
N MET A 417 -11.26 4.58 -17.36
CA MET A 417 -10.45 3.71 -18.22
C MET A 417 -9.65 4.55 -19.21
N ILE A 418 -8.39 4.18 -19.44
CA ILE A 418 -7.50 4.91 -20.33
C ILE A 418 -6.99 4.03 -21.45
N ARG A 419 -6.88 4.60 -22.65
CA ARG A 419 -6.17 4.05 -23.80
C ARG A 419 -5.43 5.10 -24.58
N ASP A 420 -4.44 4.70 -25.34
CA ASP A 420 -3.77 5.60 -26.28
C ASP A 420 -4.68 5.91 -27.47
N VAL A 421 -4.49 7.08 -28.08
CA VAL A 421 -5.05 7.43 -29.37
C VAL A 421 -4.36 6.60 -30.45
N TYR A 422 -5.12 5.96 -31.33
CA TYR A 422 -4.59 5.12 -32.41
C TYR A 422 -4.15 5.96 -33.61
N ASP A 423 -3.23 5.43 -34.43
CA ASP A 423 -2.64 6.14 -35.56
C ASP A 423 -3.68 6.66 -36.57
N ASP A 424 -4.78 5.94 -36.78
CA ASP A 424 -5.87 6.32 -37.68
C ASP A 424 -6.87 7.31 -37.05
N GLU A 425 -6.71 7.67 -35.80
CA GLU A 425 -7.51 8.66 -35.07
C GLU A 425 -6.89 10.07 -35.08
N TYR A 426 -5.65 10.20 -35.52
CA TYR A 426 -4.99 11.49 -35.72
C TYR A 426 -5.51 12.23 -36.97
N GLU A 427 -5.10 13.49 -37.11
CA GLU A 427 -5.42 14.34 -38.26
C GLU A 427 -5.08 13.64 -39.59
N GLY A 428 -6.06 13.57 -40.52
CA GLY A 428 -5.94 12.88 -41.79
C GLY A 428 -6.08 11.34 -41.73
N GLY A 429 -6.33 10.76 -40.53
CA GLY A 429 -6.64 9.35 -40.37
C GLY A 429 -8.11 9.02 -40.74
N LYS A 430 -8.39 7.75 -41.05
CA LYS A 430 -9.74 7.29 -41.47
C LYS A 430 -10.80 7.42 -40.37
N LYS A 431 -10.37 7.35 -39.10
CA LYS A 431 -11.24 7.46 -37.92
C LYS A 431 -10.81 8.66 -37.06
N LYS A 432 -10.41 9.77 -37.70
CA LYS A 432 -9.99 11.01 -37.03
C LYS A 432 -10.96 11.40 -35.94
N LEU A 433 -10.41 11.71 -34.76
CA LEU A 433 -11.16 12.25 -33.64
C LEU A 433 -11.39 13.76 -33.79
N ASN A 434 -12.63 14.18 -33.59
CA ASN A 434 -12.97 15.58 -33.49
C ASN A 434 -12.79 16.04 -32.04
N VAL A 435 -11.62 16.60 -31.74
CA VAL A 435 -11.29 17.11 -30.40
C VAL A 435 -11.63 18.58 -30.33
N TYR A 436 -12.25 18.98 -29.22
CA TYR A 436 -12.59 20.37 -28.95
C TYR A 436 -12.37 20.72 -27.50
N ARG A 437 -11.99 21.98 -27.25
CA ARG A 437 -11.93 22.60 -25.94
C ARG A 437 -13.20 23.40 -25.70
N LEU A 438 -13.71 23.30 -24.49
CA LEU A 438 -14.82 24.12 -24.04
C LEU A 438 -14.27 25.42 -23.45
N GLU A 439 -14.74 26.57 -23.93
CA GLU A 439 -14.38 27.89 -23.42
C GLU A 439 -15.62 28.76 -23.17
N GLY A 440 -15.45 29.80 -22.34
CA GLY A 440 -16.50 30.76 -21.98
C GLY A 440 -17.35 30.30 -20.80
N GLU A 441 -18.14 31.23 -20.27
CA GLU A 441 -19.08 30.96 -19.18
C GLU A 441 -20.07 29.86 -19.61
N ASN A 442 -20.12 28.77 -18.85
CA ASN A 442 -20.93 27.58 -19.10
C ASN A 442 -20.48 26.70 -20.31
N GLY A 443 -19.23 26.80 -20.80
CA GLY A 443 -18.70 25.92 -21.84
C GLY A 443 -19.43 26.02 -23.19
N LYS A 444 -20.02 27.16 -23.53
CA LYS A 444 -20.83 27.35 -24.75
C LYS A 444 -20.01 27.44 -26.03
N SER A 445 -18.73 27.83 -25.94
CA SER A 445 -17.84 27.94 -27.10
C SER A 445 -16.98 26.69 -27.24
N GLN A 446 -16.97 26.11 -28.44
CA GLN A 446 -16.14 24.95 -28.76
C GLN A 446 -15.02 25.39 -29.71
N ILE A 447 -13.78 25.22 -29.27
CA ILE A 447 -12.59 25.46 -30.09
C ILE A 447 -11.99 24.15 -30.51
N ALA A 448 -11.93 23.91 -31.82
CA ALA A 448 -11.32 22.71 -32.37
C ALA A 448 -9.84 22.60 -32.03
N VAL A 449 -9.42 21.42 -31.56
CA VAL A 449 -8.03 21.11 -31.25
C VAL A 449 -7.56 20.03 -32.22
N LYS A 450 -6.47 20.28 -32.95
CA LYS A 450 -5.86 19.30 -33.85
C LYS A 450 -4.83 18.47 -33.11
N LEU A 451 -4.91 17.16 -33.24
CA LEU A 451 -3.91 16.25 -32.68
C LEU A 451 -2.66 16.21 -33.56
N ASP A 452 -1.52 16.58 -32.98
CA ASP A 452 -0.21 16.53 -33.64
C ASP A 452 0.31 15.09 -33.66
N LYS A 453 0.67 14.58 -34.85
CA LYS A 453 1.20 13.22 -35.03
C LYS A 453 2.57 12.98 -34.34
N ASN A 454 3.28 14.05 -34.00
CA ASN A 454 4.55 13.97 -33.28
C ASN A 454 4.38 13.88 -31.76
N LYS A 455 3.15 14.04 -31.28
CA LYS A 455 2.80 13.96 -29.87
C LYS A 455 1.97 12.71 -29.60
N ARG A 456 1.92 12.32 -28.34
CA ARG A 456 1.09 11.20 -27.87
C ARG A 456 -0.08 11.69 -27.03
N TYR A 457 -1.19 11.02 -27.19
CA TYR A 457 -2.42 11.36 -26.50
C TYR A 457 -3.09 10.11 -25.94
N GLN A 458 -3.72 10.28 -24.78
CA GLN A 458 -4.57 9.27 -24.19
C GLN A 458 -6.02 9.76 -24.15
N LEU A 459 -6.94 8.83 -24.27
CA LEU A 459 -8.37 9.05 -24.04
C LEU A 459 -8.72 8.52 -22.64
N VAL A 460 -9.44 9.34 -21.90
CA VAL A 460 -9.96 9.01 -20.58
C VAL A 460 -11.46 8.82 -20.71
N PHE A 461 -11.92 7.61 -20.41
CA PHE A 461 -13.32 7.20 -20.40
C PHE A 461 -13.79 7.16 -18.95
N VAL A 462 -14.79 7.94 -18.60
CA VAL A 462 -15.45 7.87 -17.29
C VAL A 462 -16.58 6.85 -17.38
N VAL A 463 -16.29 5.58 -17.15
CA VAL A 463 -17.26 4.49 -17.36
C VAL A 463 -18.23 4.28 -16.22
N LYS A 464 -17.94 4.84 -15.06
CA LYS A 464 -18.85 4.96 -13.91
C LYS A 464 -18.58 6.26 -13.16
N ASN A 465 -19.64 6.95 -12.80
CA ASN A 465 -19.60 8.14 -11.97
C ASN A 465 -20.91 8.21 -11.15
N ARG A 466 -20.82 8.07 -9.83
CA ARG A 466 -21.98 8.17 -8.93
C ARG A 466 -22.41 9.61 -8.68
N GLU A 467 -21.49 10.56 -8.83
CA GLU A 467 -21.75 11.99 -8.59
C GLU A 467 -22.23 12.71 -9.86
N GLY A 468 -22.30 12.02 -11.01
CA GLY A 468 -22.66 12.66 -12.27
C GLY A 468 -22.87 11.71 -13.42
N SER A 469 -22.70 12.21 -14.63
CA SER A 469 -22.86 11.44 -15.87
C SER A 469 -21.64 10.60 -16.17
N ALA A 470 -21.84 9.45 -16.81
CA ALA A 470 -20.78 8.58 -17.28
C ALA A 470 -20.72 8.54 -18.82
N ASN A 471 -19.52 8.48 -19.37
CA ASN A 471 -19.23 8.25 -20.80
C ASN A 471 -19.94 9.18 -21.81
N GLN A 472 -20.35 10.37 -21.43
CA GLN A 472 -20.95 11.33 -22.36
C GLN A 472 -19.94 11.82 -23.40
N ARG A 473 -18.71 12.00 -23.01
CA ARG A 473 -17.57 12.41 -23.85
C ARG A 473 -16.29 11.85 -23.25
N GLN A 474 -15.24 11.73 -24.05
CA GLN A 474 -13.94 11.25 -23.60
C GLN A 474 -12.98 12.44 -23.47
N ILE A 475 -12.27 12.50 -22.35
CA ILE A 475 -11.28 13.55 -22.10
C ILE A 475 -10.00 13.17 -22.84
N VAL A 476 -9.41 14.13 -23.57
CA VAL A 476 -8.18 13.95 -24.31
C VAL A 476 -7.01 14.54 -23.57
N VAL A 477 -6.04 13.70 -23.26
CA VAL A 477 -4.84 14.08 -22.48
C VAL A 477 -3.62 13.97 -23.37
N GLU A 478 -2.91 15.08 -23.57
CA GLU A 478 -1.57 15.07 -24.13
C GLU A 478 -0.61 14.56 -23.05
N HIS A 479 0.23 13.60 -23.39
CA HIS A 479 1.18 13.05 -22.45
C HIS A 479 2.58 12.85 -23.04
N ASP A 480 3.59 13.16 -22.24
CA ASP A 480 4.97 12.75 -22.46
C ASP A 480 5.43 11.89 -21.29
N LEU A 481 5.29 10.56 -21.48
CA LEU A 481 5.67 9.59 -20.45
C LEU A 481 7.17 9.61 -20.16
N SER A 482 7.99 10.09 -21.10
CA SER A 482 9.44 10.21 -20.91
C SER A 482 9.81 11.32 -19.94
N ARG A 483 8.97 12.35 -19.83
CA ARG A 483 9.14 13.54 -18.98
C ARG A 483 8.18 13.62 -17.80
N ASN A 484 7.25 12.66 -17.67
CA ASN A 484 6.15 12.76 -16.69
C ASN A 484 5.33 14.04 -16.80
N VAL A 485 5.09 14.48 -18.03
CA VAL A 485 4.21 15.62 -18.30
C VAL A 485 2.89 15.11 -18.83
N MET A 486 1.80 15.53 -18.22
CA MET A 486 0.44 15.25 -18.66
C MET A 486 -0.39 16.50 -18.58
N LYS A 487 -1.19 16.73 -19.62
CA LYS A 487 -2.07 17.89 -19.71
C LYS A 487 -3.35 17.55 -20.46
N GLU A 488 -4.45 17.87 -19.88
CA GLU A 488 -5.75 17.83 -20.54
C GLU A 488 -5.79 18.90 -21.65
N ILE A 489 -6.25 18.52 -22.85
CA ILE A 489 -6.28 19.44 -23.99
C ILE A 489 -7.68 19.66 -24.55
N GLY A 490 -8.65 18.84 -24.19
CA GLY A 490 -10.02 18.94 -24.64
C GLY A 490 -10.78 17.64 -24.50
N VAL A 491 -11.89 17.54 -25.18
CA VAL A 491 -12.76 16.35 -25.21
C VAL A 491 -13.08 15.94 -26.63
N CYS A 492 -13.51 14.71 -26.79
CA CYS A 492 -14.01 14.17 -28.04
C CYS A 492 -15.17 13.17 -27.81
N ASN A 493 -15.87 12.83 -28.85
CA ASN A 493 -16.80 11.71 -28.87
C ASN A 493 -16.21 10.61 -29.73
N VAL A 494 -15.83 9.50 -29.11
CA VAL A 494 -15.37 8.31 -29.85
C VAL A 494 -16.59 7.58 -30.41
N PRO A 495 -16.66 7.31 -31.73
CA PRO A 495 -17.76 6.54 -32.31
C PRO A 495 -17.83 5.15 -31.67
N ILE A 496 -19.05 4.72 -31.36
CA ILE A 496 -19.32 3.34 -30.95
C ILE A 496 -19.48 2.55 -32.25
N ASP A 497 -18.52 1.69 -32.52
CA ASP A 497 -18.65 0.71 -33.63
C ASP A 497 -19.60 -0.40 -33.11
N PHE A 498 -20.81 -0.47 -33.66
CA PHE A 498 -21.78 -1.54 -33.43
C PHE A 498 -21.46 -2.78 -34.28
#